data_3af293ee7b1af9cf0e8aa3e4bce137d6
#
_entry.id   3af293ee7b1af9cf0e8aa3e4bce137d6
#
_cell.length_a   1.000
_cell.length_b   1.000
_cell.length_c   1.000
_cell.angle_alpha   90.00
_cell.angle_beta   90.00
_cell.angle_gamma   90.00
#
_symmetry.space_group_name_H-M   'P 1'
#
loop_
_entity.id
_entity.type
_entity.pdbx_description
1 polymer ?
#
loop_
_entity_poly.entity_id
_entity_poly.type
_entity_poly.pdbx_seq_one_letter_code
_entity_poly.pdbx_strand_id
1 'polypeptide(L)'
;MKEPVVGKIHSVESFGSADGPGVRYIIFLQGCRMRCKYCHNPDTWASQKYESQTSEEVLKKALRYKTYWGKNGGITVSGGEALLQIDFLIDLFQRAKEKGVHTTLDTSGNPFTREGEFFEKFQELIKVTDLFMLDIKHIDSNIHKELTGQPNENILDMARYLSEQKKDMWIRHVLVPGYTDSEEQLKALQAFIKTLDTVKRVEVLPYHTLGVFKWEELGLPYGLEGVPTPNQEQIDLANKILETKSYL
;
A
#
# COMPACT_ATOMS: atom_id res chain seq x y z
N MET A 1 15.96 23.14 -18.58
CA MET A 1 15.75 21.72 -18.19
C MET A 1 15.00 21.75 -16.88
N LYS A 2 13.94 20.93 -16.71
CA LYS A 2 13.28 20.80 -15.40
C LYS A 2 14.30 20.19 -14.42
N GLU A 3 14.31 20.66 -13.18
CA GLU A 3 15.12 20.03 -12.14
C GLU A 3 14.70 18.55 -11.98
N PRO A 4 15.66 17.64 -11.73
CA PRO A 4 15.36 16.24 -11.55
C PRO A 4 14.50 16.04 -10.29
N VAL A 5 13.42 15.26 -10.40
CA VAL A 5 12.58 14.93 -9.26
C VAL A 5 13.26 13.83 -8.44
N VAL A 6 13.51 14.10 -7.16
CA VAL A 6 14.25 13.23 -6.25
C VAL A 6 13.31 12.58 -5.24
N GLY A 7 13.41 11.27 -5.09
CA GLY A 7 12.72 10.51 -4.05
C GLY A 7 13.64 10.13 -2.90
N LYS A 8 13.05 10.01 -1.72
CA LYS A 8 13.68 9.45 -0.52
C LYS A 8 13.42 7.96 -0.48
N ILE A 9 14.40 7.17 -0.93
CA ILE A 9 14.30 5.72 -1.04
C ILE A 9 14.79 5.08 0.25
N HIS A 10 13.93 4.31 0.91
CA HIS A 10 14.29 3.51 2.08
C HIS A 10 15.07 2.27 1.67
N SER A 11 14.48 1.47 0.78
CA SER A 11 15.05 0.21 0.30
C SER A 11 14.40 -0.23 -1.00
N VAL A 12 14.94 -1.28 -1.62
CA VAL A 12 14.38 -1.90 -2.82
C VAL A 12 14.40 -3.42 -2.70
N GLU A 13 13.44 -4.08 -3.36
CA GLU A 13 13.41 -5.53 -3.53
C GLU A 13 13.23 -5.88 -5.01
N SER A 14 14.06 -6.81 -5.52
CA SER A 14 14.14 -7.06 -6.97
C SER A 14 13.16 -8.12 -7.48
N PHE A 15 12.64 -8.97 -6.61
CA PHE A 15 11.86 -10.16 -6.95
C PHE A 15 10.60 -10.34 -6.10
N GLY A 16 9.90 -9.25 -5.77
CA GLY A 16 8.64 -9.32 -5.06
C GLY A 16 7.59 -10.10 -5.85
N SER A 17 6.88 -11.00 -5.19
CA SER A 17 5.82 -11.83 -5.77
C SER A 17 4.44 -11.58 -5.15
N ALA A 18 4.38 -10.84 -4.05
CA ALA A 18 3.15 -10.54 -3.30
C ALA A 18 2.66 -9.09 -3.48
N ASP A 19 3.45 -8.23 -4.12
CA ASP A 19 3.23 -6.78 -4.18
C ASP A 19 2.73 -6.34 -5.55
N GLY A 20 1.79 -7.09 -6.10
CA GLY A 20 1.17 -6.85 -7.39
C GLY A 20 1.28 -8.04 -8.34
N PRO A 21 0.79 -7.90 -9.59
CA PRO A 21 0.79 -8.99 -10.56
C PRO A 21 2.19 -9.31 -11.08
N GLY A 22 2.49 -10.61 -11.20
CA GLY A 22 3.78 -11.10 -11.70
C GLY A 22 4.93 -10.83 -10.76
N VAL A 23 6.15 -10.81 -11.29
CA VAL A 23 7.36 -10.45 -10.53
C VAL A 23 7.54 -8.94 -10.54
N ARG A 24 7.80 -8.35 -9.38
CA ARG A 24 7.88 -6.90 -9.20
C ARG A 24 9.28 -6.46 -8.77
N TYR A 25 9.70 -5.31 -9.27
CA TYR A 25 10.74 -4.52 -8.62
C TYR A 25 10.06 -3.54 -7.69
N ILE A 26 10.26 -3.71 -6.38
CA ILE A 26 9.57 -2.93 -5.36
C ILE A 26 10.49 -1.82 -4.88
N ILE A 27 9.97 -0.60 -4.82
CA ILE A 27 10.65 0.58 -4.28
C ILE A 27 9.92 0.99 -3.00
N PHE A 28 10.58 0.89 -1.86
CA PHE A 28 10.04 1.35 -0.59
C PHE A 28 10.48 2.79 -0.32
N LEU A 29 9.52 3.70 -0.22
CA LEU A 29 9.77 5.10 0.06
C LEU A 29 9.81 5.38 1.57
N GLN A 30 10.61 6.37 1.95
CA GLN A 30 10.71 6.85 3.32
C GLN A 30 9.62 7.86 3.64
N GLY A 31 9.10 7.80 4.87
CA GLY A 31 8.07 8.69 5.40
C GLY A 31 6.71 8.02 5.52
N CYS A 32 6.07 8.13 6.69
CA CYS A 32 4.69 7.71 6.93
C CYS A 32 4.09 8.55 8.06
N ARG A 33 2.82 8.96 7.91
CA ARG A 33 2.07 9.67 8.95
C ARG A 33 1.33 8.73 9.90
N MET A 34 1.08 7.49 9.44
CA MET A 34 0.43 6.48 10.26
C MET A 34 1.40 5.90 11.30
N ARG A 35 0.83 5.37 12.38
CA ARG A 35 1.54 4.70 13.48
C ARG A 35 0.87 3.38 13.78
N CYS A 36 0.75 2.54 12.73
CA CYS A 36 0.11 1.23 12.84
C CYS A 36 0.78 0.39 13.93
N LYS A 37 0.00 -0.12 14.88
CA LYS A 37 0.49 -0.94 16.01
C LYS A 37 1.25 -2.18 15.55
N TYR A 38 1.00 -2.67 14.32
CA TYR A 38 1.65 -3.85 13.71
C TYR A 38 2.59 -3.51 12.54
N CYS A 39 3.11 -2.28 12.47
CA CYS A 39 3.93 -1.89 11.34
C CYS A 39 5.17 -2.78 11.19
N HIS A 40 5.38 -3.36 10.00
CA HIS A 40 6.57 -4.14 9.69
C HIS A 40 7.80 -3.29 9.39
N ASN A 41 7.58 -2.01 9.05
CA ASN A 41 8.64 -1.09 8.67
C ASN A 41 8.56 0.22 9.47
N PRO A 42 8.61 0.20 10.82
CA PRO A 42 8.58 1.42 11.64
C PRO A 42 9.79 2.33 11.38
N ASP A 43 10.88 1.77 10.84
CA ASP A 43 12.06 2.47 10.35
C ASP A 43 11.77 3.42 9.17
N THR A 44 10.64 3.25 8.48
CA THR A 44 10.18 4.19 7.46
C THR A 44 9.46 5.43 8.02
N TRP A 45 9.13 5.48 9.30
CA TRP A 45 8.34 6.58 9.87
C TRP A 45 9.11 7.90 9.94
N ALA A 46 10.39 7.84 10.34
CA ALA A 46 11.25 9.00 10.44
C ALA A 46 12.06 9.18 9.16
N SER A 47 12.21 10.41 8.70
CA SER A 47 12.91 10.72 7.44
C SER A 47 14.45 10.78 7.59
N GLN A 48 15.04 9.95 8.45
CA GLN A 48 16.47 10.09 8.80
C GLN A 48 17.43 9.14 8.07
N LYS A 49 16.96 7.99 7.58
CA LYS A 49 17.80 7.02 6.85
C LYS A 49 17.17 6.71 5.50
N TYR A 50 17.67 7.35 4.46
CA TYR A 50 17.22 7.11 3.08
C TYR A 50 18.35 7.45 2.10
N GLU A 51 18.25 6.89 0.91
CA GLU A 51 19.04 7.33 -0.24
C GLU A 51 18.22 8.31 -1.08
N SER A 52 18.80 9.47 -1.38
CA SER A 52 18.24 10.39 -2.36
C SER A 52 18.57 9.90 -3.76
N GLN A 53 17.55 9.56 -4.55
CA GLN A 53 17.71 9.11 -5.93
C GLN A 53 16.70 9.79 -6.84
N THR A 54 17.12 10.11 -8.05
CA THR A 54 16.21 10.60 -9.08
C THR A 54 15.33 9.46 -9.58
N SER A 55 14.14 9.78 -10.09
CA SER A 55 13.24 8.81 -10.73
C SER A 55 13.92 8.07 -11.90
N GLU A 56 14.80 8.76 -12.65
CA GLU A 56 15.57 8.16 -13.74
C GLU A 56 16.55 7.10 -13.22
N GLU A 57 17.31 7.40 -12.15
CA GLU A 57 18.25 6.45 -11.54
C GLU A 57 17.53 5.22 -11.00
N VAL A 58 16.38 5.42 -10.31
CA VAL A 58 15.55 4.33 -9.78
C VAL A 58 15.03 3.45 -10.91
N LEU A 59 14.45 4.05 -11.95
CA LEU A 59 13.96 3.31 -13.10
C LEU A 59 15.07 2.56 -13.83
N LYS A 60 16.23 3.17 -14.01
CA LYS A 60 17.40 2.53 -14.63
C LYS A 60 17.85 1.28 -13.86
N LYS A 61 17.83 1.35 -12.51
CA LYS A 61 18.11 0.18 -11.66
C LYS A 61 17.05 -0.91 -11.85
N ALA A 62 15.76 -0.54 -11.81
CA ALA A 62 14.65 -1.46 -11.98
C ALA A 62 14.67 -2.19 -13.35
N LEU A 63 14.94 -1.46 -14.42
CA LEU A 63 14.97 -2.01 -15.79
C LEU A 63 16.02 -3.11 -16.00
N ARG A 64 17.04 -3.23 -15.15
CA ARG A 64 17.98 -4.36 -15.18
C ARG A 64 17.31 -5.70 -14.90
N TYR A 65 16.16 -5.68 -14.24
CA TYR A 65 15.38 -6.88 -13.87
C TYR A 65 14.20 -7.12 -14.81
N LYS A 66 14.03 -6.30 -15.86
CA LYS A 66 12.85 -6.37 -16.76
C LYS A 66 12.64 -7.75 -17.37
N THR A 67 13.70 -8.50 -17.64
CA THR A 67 13.62 -9.87 -18.21
C THR A 67 12.93 -10.87 -17.28
N TYR A 68 12.92 -10.61 -15.98
CA TYR A 68 12.28 -11.48 -14.98
C TYR A 68 10.80 -11.14 -14.74
N TRP A 69 10.31 -10.01 -15.22
CA TRP A 69 8.94 -9.57 -14.96
C TRP A 69 7.88 -10.33 -15.74
N GLY A 70 8.28 -11.04 -16.81
CA GLY A 70 7.34 -11.72 -17.69
C GLY A 70 6.35 -10.76 -18.34
N LYS A 71 5.10 -11.24 -18.55
CA LYS A 71 4.04 -10.43 -19.20
C LYS A 71 3.34 -9.47 -18.23
N ASN A 72 3.22 -9.84 -16.95
CA ASN A 72 2.37 -9.15 -15.99
C ASN A 72 3.17 -8.39 -14.90
N GLY A 73 4.49 -8.55 -14.87
CA GLY A 73 5.34 -7.90 -13.88
C GLY A 73 5.66 -6.44 -14.21
N GLY A 74 6.39 -5.79 -13.32
CA GLY A 74 6.76 -4.38 -13.49
C GLY A 74 7.34 -3.78 -12.22
N ILE A 75 7.03 -2.51 -11.94
CA ILE A 75 7.44 -1.85 -10.72
C ILE A 75 6.27 -1.67 -9.76
N THR A 76 6.56 -1.77 -8.47
CA THR A 76 5.64 -1.38 -7.38
C THR A 76 6.32 -0.34 -6.52
N VAL A 77 5.63 0.75 -6.21
CA VAL A 77 6.10 1.71 -5.22
C VAL A 77 5.24 1.56 -3.97
N SER A 78 5.91 1.36 -2.86
CA SER A 78 5.38 1.11 -1.52
C SER A 78 6.20 1.86 -0.48
N GLY A 79 6.31 1.38 0.74
CA GLY A 79 7.24 1.87 1.75
C GLY A 79 6.58 2.22 3.07
N GLY A 80 6.80 3.43 3.56
CA GLY A 80 5.99 4.03 4.60
C GLY A 80 4.62 4.41 4.03
N GLU A 81 4.51 5.59 3.43
CA GLU A 81 3.35 6.00 2.62
C GLU A 81 3.84 6.72 1.36
N ALA A 82 3.70 6.03 0.25
CA ALA A 82 4.26 6.49 -1.03
C ALA A 82 3.65 7.81 -1.51
N LEU A 83 2.36 8.07 -1.24
CA LEU A 83 1.67 9.30 -1.63
C LEU A 83 2.24 10.57 -0.97
N LEU A 84 3.06 10.45 0.08
CA LEU A 84 3.77 11.60 0.64
C LEU A 84 4.84 12.16 -0.31
N GLN A 85 5.23 11.38 -1.33
CA GLN A 85 6.20 11.78 -2.35
C GLN A 85 5.56 11.76 -3.75
N ILE A 86 4.37 12.37 -3.86
CA ILE A 86 3.51 12.28 -5.07
C ILE A 86 4.21 12.82 -6.33
N ASP A 87 5.03 13.86 -6.25
CA ASP A 87 5.78 14.39 -7.40
C ASP A 87 6.78 13.36 -7.94
N PHE A 88 7.46 12.64 -7.03
CA PHE A 88 8.36 11.55 -7.40
C PHE A 88 7.61 10.38 -8.04
N LEU A 89 6.44 10.02 -7.49
CA LEU A 89 5.58 8.97 -8.07
C LEU A 89 5.18 9.29 -9.50
N ILE A 90 4.71 10.52 -9.74
CA ILE A 90 4.28 10.96 -11.06
C ILE A 90 5.43 10.84 -12.06
N ASP A 91 6.59 11.40 -11.76
CA ASP A 91 7.72 11.40 -12.70
C ASP A 91 8.25 9.97 -12.93
N LEU A 92 8.35 9.15 -11.87
CA LEU A 92 8.77 7.76 -11.99
C LEU A 92 7.80 6.93 -12.85
N PHE A 93 6.49 7.07 -12.62
CA PHE A 93 5.48 6.30 -13.34
C PHE A 93 5.32 6.77 -14.78
N GLN A 94 5.42 8.06 -15.05
CA GLN A 94 5.46 8.59 -16.43
C GLN A 94 6.60 7.96 -17.23
N ARG A 95 7.83 7.99 -16.68
CA ARG A 95 9.00 7.37 -17.31
C ARG A 95 8.86 5.86 -17.46
N ALA A 96 8.24 5.18 -16.49
CA ALA A 96 7.97 3.76 -16.56
C ALA A 96 6.98 3.43 -17.71
N LYS A 97 5.92 4.23 -17.86
CA LYS A 97 4.94 4.10 -18.96
C LYS A 97 5.57 4.31 -20.33
N GLU A 98 6.50 5.27 -20.49
CA GLU A 98 7.26 5.47 -21.73
C GLU A 98 8.09 4.24 -22.12
N LYS A 99 8.48 3.41 -21.15
CA LYS A 99 9.23 2.13 -21.37
C LYS A 99 8.31 0.91 -21.44
N GLY A 100 6.97 1.09 -21.45
CA GLY A 100 5.99 0.00 -21.45
C GLY A 100 6.05 -0.85 -20.18
N VAL A 101 6.34 -0.24 -19.03
CA VAL A 101 6.42 -0.92 -17.73
C VAL A 101 5.10 -0.75 -16.98
N HIS A 102 4.58 -1.84 -16.45
CA HIS A 102 3.40 -1.83 -15.58
C HIS A 102 3.72 -1.21 -14.22
N THR A 103 2.86 -0.30 -13.77
CA THR A 103 3.03 0.49 -12.55
C THR A 103 1.97 0.14 -11.52
N THR A 104 2.42 -0.16 -10.30
CA THR A 104 1.55 -0.45 -9.15
C THR A 104 1.89 0.50 -8.02
N LEU A 105 0.88 1.11 -7.44
CA LEU A 105 1.00 1.90 -6.21
C LEU A 105 0.41 1.12 -5.04
N ASP A 106 1.24 0.82 -4.04
CA ASP A 106 0.86 0.25 -2.76
C ASP A 106 0.79 1.37 -1.72
N THR A 107 -0.39 1.60 -1.16
CA THR A 107 -0.66 2.76 -0.30
C THR A 107 -1.73 2.49 0.75
N SER A 108 -1.63 3.18 1.86
CA SER A 108 -2.72 3.27 2.84
C SER A 108 -3.79 4.30 2.46
N GLY A 109 -3.52 5.16 1.46
CA GLY A 109 -4.40 6.25 1.06
C GLY A 109 -4.50 7.41 2.06
N ASN A 110 -3.75 7.39 3.16
CA ASN A 110 -3.91 8.36 4.25
C ASN A 110 -3.79 9.84 3.84
N PRO A 111 -2.90 10.27 2.92
CA PRO A 111 -2.84 11.68 2.51
C PRO A 111 -3.96 12.11 1.56
N PHE A 112 -4.81 11.20 1.08
CA PHE A 112 -5.80 11.52 0.06
C PHE A 112 -6.77 12.61 0.52
N THR A 113 -7.04 13.53 -0.40
CA THR A 113 -8.09 14.55 -0.30
C THR A 113 -8.54 14.90 -1.71
N ARG A 114 -9.80 15.30 -1.88
CA ARG A 114 -10.34 15.82 -3.17
C ARG A 114 -10.15 17.33 -3.31
N GLU A 115 -9.21 17.92 -2.60
CA GLU A 115 -9.01 19.36 -2.59
C GLU A 115 -7.54 19.75 -2.76
N GLY A 116 -7.32 20.95 -3.34
CA GLY A 116 -6.03 21.61 -3.43
C GLY A 116 -5.02 20.92 -4.34
N GLU A 117 -3.77 21.37 -4.24
CA GLU A 117 -2.65 20.93 -5.08
C GLU A 117 -2.42 19.40 -5.04
N PHE A 118 -2.64 18.77 -3.87
CA PHE A 118 -2.51 17.33 -3.78
C PHE A 118 -3.47 16.61 -4.73
N PHE A 119 -4.73 17.06 -4.79
CA PHE A 119 -5.73 16.43 -5.65
C PHE A 119 -5.42 16.63 -7.13
N GLU A 120 -4.96 17.79 -7.54
CA GLU A 120 -4.51 18.04 -8.92
C GLU A 120 -3.38 17.07 -9.30
N LYS A 121 -2.39 16.90 -8.43
CA LYS A 121 -1.31 15.93 -8.60
C LYS A 121 -1.81 14.48 -8.60
N PHE A 122 -2.77 14.16 -7.75
CA PHE A 122 -3.35 12.82 -7.71
C PHE A 122 -4.08 12.47 -9.01
N GLN A 123 -4.77 13.44 -9.62
CA GLN A 123 -5.40 13.28 -10.95
C GLN A 123 -4.36 13.02 -12.06
N GLU A 124 -3.15 13.56 -11.95
CA GLU A 124 -2.06 13.20 -12.88
C GLU A 124 -1.49 11.80 -12.58
N LEU A 125 -1.31 11.47 -11.30
CA LEU A 125 -0.80 10.17 -10.88
C LEU A 125 -1.69 9.01 -11.35
N ILE A 126 -3.01 9.14 -11.25
CA ILE A 126 -3.92 8.06 -11.67
C ILE A 126 -3.84 7.76 -13.18
N LYS A 127 -3.43 8.72 -14.02
CA LYS A 127 -3.28 8.50 -15.48
C LYS A 127 -2.14 7.53 -15.79
N VAL A 128 -1.12 7.50 -14.94
CA VAL A 128 0.11 6.71 -15.13
C VAL A 128 0.23 5.52 -14.16
N THR A 129 -0.79 5.28 -13.34
CA THR A 129 -0.89 4.12 -12.44
C THR A 129 -1.83 3.09 -13.04
N ASP A 130 -1.33 1.85 -13.22
CA ASP A 130 -2.14 0.75 -13.76
C ASP A 130 -2.94 0.05 -12.66
N LEU A 131 -2.37 -0.11 -11.46
CA LEU A 131 -2.99 -0.81 -10.34
C LEU A 131 -2.77 -0.06 -9.03
N PHE A 132 -3.80 0.06 -8.23
CA PHE A 132 -3.73 0.52 -6.84
C PHE A 132 -3.91 -0.67 -5.90
N MET A 133 -2.95 -0.91 -5.01
CA MET A 133 -3.08 -1.80 -3.87
C MET A 133 -3.40 -0.92 -2.67
N LEU A 134 -4.64 -0.95 -2.23
CA LEU A 134 -5.13 -0.08 -1.16
C LEU A 134 -5.38 -0.86 0.12
N ASP A 135 -4.70 -0.46 1.17
CA ASP A 135 -4.87 -1.02 2.50
C ASP A 135 -6.09 -0.39 3.21
N ILE A 136 -7.15 -1.15 3.42
CA ILE A 136 -8.23 -0.77 4.35
C ILE A 136 -7.98 -1.50 5.68
N LYS A 137 -7.34 -0.82 6.61
CA LYS A 137 -6.85 -1.45 7.84
C LYS A 137 -7.96 -1.71 8.86
N HIS A 138 -9.02 -0.92 8.82
CA HIS A 138 -10.28 -1.16 9.53
C HIS A 138 -11.40 -0.34 8.90
N ILE A 139 -12.64 -0.86 8.91
CA ILE A 139 -13.80 -0.14 8.32
C ILE A 139 -14.35 0.92 9.27
N ASP A 140 -14.36 0.69 10.58
CA ASP A 140 -14.74 1.66 11.59
C ASP A 140 -13.62 2.67 11.83
N SER A 141 -13.92 3.98 11.76
CA SER A 141 -12.94 5.04 11.84
C SER A 141 -12.31 5.20 13.22
N ASN A 142 -13.05 4.93 14.29
CA ASN A 142 -12.51 5.04 15.65
C ASN A 142 -11.50 3.93 15.93
N ILE A 143 -11.84 2.69 15.55
CA ILE A 143 -10.95 1.55 15.69
C ILE A 143 -9.74 1.70 14.74
N HIS A 144 -9.97 2.20 13.51
CA HIS A 144 -8.88 2.52 12.59
C HIS A 144 -7.91 3.53 13.21
N LYS A 145 -8.44 4.60 13.84
CA LYS A 145 -7.62 5.60 14.51
C LYS A 145 -6.87 5.03 15.70
N GLU A 146 -7.48 4.16 16.49
CA GLU A 146 -6.81 3.46 17.60
C GLU A 146 -5.65 2.58 17.09
N LEU A 147 -5.86 1.88 15.96
CA LEU A 147 -4.92 0.92 15.39
C LEU A 147 -3.76 1.58 14.64
N THR A 148 -4.01 2.76 14.03
CA THR A 148 -3.08 3.39 13.07
C THR A 148 -2.69 4.82 13.41
N GLY A 149 -3.32 5.43 14.42
CA GLY A 149 -3.15 6.84 14.77
C GLY A 149 -3.90 7.83 13.87
N GLN A 150 -4.61 7.36 12.83
CA GLN A 150 -5.30 8.20 11.84
C GLN A 150 -6.73 7.70 11.59
N PRO A 151 -7.70 8.58 11.28
CA PRO A 151 -9.01 8.17 10.80
C PRO A 151 -8.94 7.58 9.39
N ASN A 152 -10.06 7.00 8.89
CA ASN A 152 -10.09 6.31 7.60
C ASN A 152 -11.02 6.93 6.55
N GLU A 153 -11.73 8.02 6.85
CA GLU A 153 -12.72 8.61 5.95
C GLU A 153 -12.12 8.95 4.58
N ASN A 154 -10.92 9.52 4.57
CA ASN A 154 -10.18 9.86 3.38
C ASN A 154 -9.71 8.63 2.59
N ILE A 155 -9.39 7.53 3.28
CA ILE A 155 -9.00 6.25 2.66
C ILE A 155 -10.20 5.64 1.93
N LEU A 156 -11.36 5.61 2.59
CA LEU A 156 -12.61 5.12 1.99
C LEU A 156 -13.07 6.03 0.83
N ASP A 157 -12.83 7.34 0.95
CA ASP A 157 -13.11 8.28 -0.13
C ASP A 157 -12.17 8.08 -1.33
N MET A 158 -10.88 7.78 -1.08
CA MET A 158 -9.95 7.40 -2.15
C MET A 158 -10.43 6.16 -2.89
N ALA A 159 -10.89 5.12 -2.18
CA ALA A 159 -11.42 3.91 -2.81
C ALA A 159 -12.62 4.21 -3.73
N ARG A 160 -13.58 5.05 -3.26
CA ARG A 160 -14.70 5.49 -4.07
C ARG A 160 -14.25 6.26 -5.30
N TYR A 161 -13.33 7.23 -5.11
CA TYR A 161 -12.79 8.02 -6.20
C TYR A 161 -12.09 7.17 -7.27
N LEU A 162 -11.27 6.21 -6.88
CA LEU A 162 -10.62 5.28 -7.81
C LEU A 162 -11.65 4.44 -8.58
N SER A 163 -12.72 3.99 -7.92
CA SER A 163 -13.83 3.29 -8.57
C SER A 163 -14.57 4.18 -9.57
N GLU A 164 -14.88 5.43 -9.21
CA GLU A 164 -15.46 6.44 -10.09
C GLU A 164 -14.59 6.68 -11.34
N GLN A 165 -13.28 6.71 -11.17
CA GLN A 165 -12.28 6.89 -12.24
C GLN A 165 -11.95 5.60 -13.01
N LYS A 166 -12.65 4.49 -12.72
CA LYS A 166 -12.47 3.18 -13.35
C LYS A 166 -11.03 2.64 -13.25
N LYS A 167 -10.38 2.89 -12.11
CA LYS A 167 -9.03 2.40 -11.82
C LYS A 167 -9.08 1.05 -11.13
N ASP A 168 -8.29 0.11 -11.61
CA ASP A 168 -8.19 -1.22 -11.02
C ASP A 168 -7.59 -1.16 -9.62
N MET A 169 -8.23 -1.86 -8.69
CA MET A 169 -7.82 -1.91 -7.29
C MET A 169 -7.68 -3.35 -6.79
N TRP A 170 -6.66 -3.56 -5.95
CA TRP A 170 -6.62 -4.65 -5.00
C TRP A 170 -6.85 -4.06 -3.61
N ILE A 171 -7.79 -4.64 -2.87
CA ILE A 171 -8.04 -4.24 -1.47
C ILE A 171 -7.30 -5.22 -0.57
N ARG A 172 -6.51 -4.68 0.35
CA ARG A 172 -5.75 -5.47 1.31
C ARG A 172 -6.23 -5.18 2.74
N HIS A 173 -6.37 -6.24 3.51
CA HIS A 173 -6.81 -6.17 4.91
C HIS A 173 -5.94 -7.05 5.78
N VAL A 174 -5.27 -6.46 6.78
CA VAL A 174 -4.45 -7.21 7.74
C VAL A 174 -5.36 -7.76 8.83
N LEU A 175 -5.36 -9.09 8.98
CA LEU A 175 -6.15 -9.80 9.98
C LEU A 175 -5.38 -9.89 11.29
N VAL A 176 -5.77 -9.07 12.27
CA VAL A 176 -5.17 -8.99 13.61
C VAL A 176 -6.19 -9.49 14.63
N PRO A 177 -5.95 -10.62 15.32
CA PRO A 177 -6.88 -11.13 16.32
C PRO A 177 -7.20 -10.12 17.42
N GLY A 178 -8.50 -9.97 17.72
CA GLY A 178 -9.01 -9.02 18.71
C GLY A 178 -9.08 -7.57 18.24
N TYR A 179 -8.64 -7.25 17.01
CA TYR A 179 -8.68 -5.90 16.45
C TYR A 179 -9.44 -5.81 15.13
N THR A 180 -9.15 -6.71 14.17
CA THR A 180 -9.67 -6.61 12.80
C THR A 180 -10.37 -7.89 12.35
N ASP A 181 -10.58 -8.85 13.23
CA ASP A 181 -11.12 -10.19 12.95
C ASP A 181 -12.60 -10.37 13.33
N SER A 182 -13.25 -9.32 13.85
CA SER A 182 -14.68 -9.39 14.18
C SER A 182 -15.52 -9.63 12.93
N GLU A 183 -16.42 -10.62 12.97
CA GLU A 183 -17.34 -10.92 11.86
C GLU A 183 -18.18 -9.73 11.43
N GLU A 184 -18.65 -8.93 12.40
CA GLU A 184 -19.45 -7.73 12.12
C GLU A 184 -18.65 -6.73 11.28
N GLN A 185 -17.41 -6.48 11.67
CA GLN A 185 -16.52 -5.53 10.99
C GLN A 185 -16.10 -6.05 9.61
N LEU A 186 -15.80 -7.34 9.50
CA LEU A 186 -15.50 -7.97 8.20
C LEU A 186 -16.70 -7.91 7.24
N LYS A 187 -17.93 -8.12 7.74
CA LYS A 187 -19.17 -7.98 6.96
C LYS A 187 -19.39 -6.53 6.51
N ALA A 188 -19.12 -5.56 7.40
CA ALA A 188 -19.19 -4.13 7.07
C ALA A 188 -18.14 -3.75 5.99
N LEU A 189 -16.92 -4.27 6.11
CA LEU A 189 -15.86 -4.07 5.11
C LEU A 189 -16.27 -4.68 3.76
N GLN A 190 -16.81 -5.90 3.75
CA GLN A 190 -17.30 -6.54 2.54
C GLN A 190 -18.45 -5.77 1.90
N ALA A 191 -19.40 -5.28 2.69
CA ALA A 191 -20.49 -4.45 2.19
C ALA A 191 -19.94 -3.17 1.52
N PHE A 192 -18.93 -2.55 2.09
CA PHE A 192 -18.25 -1.40 1.48
C PHE A 192 -17.55 -1.79 0.17
N ILE A 193 -16.77 -2.88 0.15
CA ILE A 193 -16.05 -3.35 -1.05
C ILE A 193 -17.04 -3.60 -2.20
N LYS A 194 -18.22 -4.15 -1.92
CA LYS A 194 -19.28 -4.39 -2.93
C LYS A 194 -19.85 -3.10 -3.56
N THR A 195 -19.60 -1.95 -2.97
CA THR A 195 -19.97 -0.65 -3.60
C THR A 195 -18.94 -0.16 -4.61
N LEU A 196 -17.81 -0.85 -4.76
CA LEU A 196 -16.71 -0.47 -5.64
C LEU A 196 -16.70 -1.36 -6.89
N ASP A 197 -16.83 -0.76 -8.08
CA ASP A 197 -16.95 -1.50 -9.36
C ASP A 197 -15.63 -2.07 -9.90
N THR A 198 -14.48 -1.60 -9.38
CA THR A 198 -13.17 -1.84 -10.01
C THR A 198 -12.22 -2.68 -9.16
N VAL A 199 -12.74 -3.31 -8.12
CA VAL A 199 -11.95 -4.22 -7.28
C VAL A 199 -11.69 -5.51 -8.06
N LYS A 200 -10.40 -5.81 -8.31
CA LYS A 200 -9.93 -7.00 -9.02
C LYS A 200 -9.48 -8.11 -8.07
N ARG A 201 -9.14 -7.74 -6.85
CA ARG A 201 -8.67 -8.69 -5.84
C ARG A 201 -8.93 -8.17 -4.44
N VAL A 202 -9.26 -9.08 -3.54
CA VAL A 202 -9.32 -8.81 -2.09
C VAL A 202 -8.37 -9.79 -1.42
N GLU A 203 -7.47 -9.28 -0.59
CA GLU A 203 -6.47 -10.07 0.11
C GLU A 203 -6.60 -9.91 1.63
N VAL A 204 -6.72 -11.04 2.31
CA VAL A 204 -6.56 -11.12 3.76
C VAL A 204 -5.09 -11.43 4.05
N LEU A 205 -4.41 -10.53 4.73
CA LEU A 205 -3.01 -10.66 5.11
C LEU A 205 -2.95 -11.08 6.59
N PRO A 206 -2.54 -12.31 6.92
CA PRO A 206 -2.41 -12.72 8.31
C PRO A 206 -1.35 -11.86 9.03
N TYR A 207 -1.72 -11.30 10.17
CA TYR A 207 -0.78 -10.62 11.05
C TYR A 207 0.34 -11.57 11.48
N HIS A 208 1.57 -11.08 11.53
CA HIS A 208 2.74 -11.81 12.01
C HIS A 208 3.76 -10.87 12.68
N THR A 209 4.66 -11.43 13.47
CA THR A 209 5.60 -10.69 14.30
C THR A 209 7.00 -10.50 13.67
N LEU A 210 7.17 -10.82 12.39
CA LEU A 210 8.47 -10.77 11.72
C LEU A 210 9.14 -9.39 11.71
N GLY A 211 8.37 -8.31 11.88
CA GLY A 211 8.90 -6.93 11.95
C GLY A 211 9.23 -6.43 13.35
N VAL A 212 8.99 -7.21 14.42
CA VAL A 212 9.13 -6.76 15.83
C VAL A 212 10.55 -6.33 16.16
N PHE A 213 11.56 -7.06 15.64
CA PHE A 213 12.97 -6.72 15.87
C PHE A 213 13.32 -5.28 15.49
N LYS A 214 12.64 -4.70 14.48
CA LYS A 214 12.86 -3.30 14.08
C LYS A 214 12.34 -2.31 15.12
N TRP A 215 11.28 -2.66 15.84
CA TRP A 215 10.77 -1.85 16.95
C TRP A 215 11.78 -1.84 18.11
N GLU A 216 12.36 -2.99 18.41
CA GLU A 216 13.41 -3.14 19.42
C GLU A 216 14.66 -2.32 19.04
N GLU A 217 15.14 -2.43 17.81
CA GLU A 217 16.26 -1.65 17.28
C GLU A 217 16.04 -0.13 17.34
N LEU A 218 14.78 0.30 17.21
CA LEU A 218 14.39 1.71 17.28
C LEU A 218 14.10 2.17 18.72
N GLY A 219 14.11 1.27 19.70
CA GLY A 219 13.74 1.56 21.09
C GLY A 219 12.27 1.93 21.24
N LEU A 220 11.40 1.45 20.36
CA LEU A 220 9.96 1.72 20.36
C LEU A 220 9.20 0.57 21.03
N PRO A 221 8.19 0.85 21.88
CA PRO A 221 7.31 -0.17 22.40
C PRO A 221 6.46 -0.78 21.29
N TYR A 222 6.44 -2.11 21.17
CA TYR A 222 5.60 -2.76 20.18
C TYR A 222 4.12 -2.71 20.57
N GLY A 223 3.29 -2.19 19.66
CA GLY A 223 1.89 -1.90 19.96
C GLY A 223 0.96 -3.12 20.11
N LEU A 224 1.40 -4.31 19.69
CA LEU A 224 0.63 -5.56 19.76
C LEU A 224 1.36 -6.65 20.54
N GLU A 225 2.09 -6.27 21.60
CA GLU A 225 2.75 -7.25 22.46
C GLU A 225 1.73 -8.24 23.03
N GLY A 226 2.03 -9.54 22.94
CA GLY A 226 1.16 -10.61 23.41
C GLY A 226 -0.02 -10.97 22.51
N VAL A 227 -0.27 -10.23 21.41
CA VAL A 227 -1.31 -10.58 20.43
C VAL A 227 -0.81 -11.76 19.58
N PRO A 228 -1.55 -12.90 19.55
CA PRO A 228 -1.15 -14.07 18.75
C PRO A 228 -1.34 -13.81 17.26
N THR A 229 -0.64 -14.57 16.42
CA THR A 229 -0.96 -14.66 15.00
C THR A 229 -2.31 -15.35 14.79
N PRO A 230 -3.10 -14.95 13.77
CA PRO A 230 -4.38 -15.60 13.49
C PRO A 230 -4.16 -17.08 13.12
N ASN A 231 -5.01 -17.96 13.62
CA ASN A 231 -5.03 -19.35 13.23
C ASN A 231 -5.72 -19.56 11.87
N GLN A 232 -5.63 -20.78 11.33
CA GLN A 232 -6.18 -21.10 10.01
C GLN A 232 -7.71 -20.91 9.96
N GLU A 233 -8.44 -21.23 11.02
CA GLU A 233 -9.90 -21.04 11.07
C GLU A 233 -10.30 -19.57 10.97
N GLN A 234 -9.58 -18.69 11.67
CA GLN A 234 -9.78 -17.24 11.59
C GLN A 234 -9.48 -16.71 10.18
N ILE A 235 -8.38 -17.18 9.56
CA ILE A 235 -8.01 -16.80 8.19
C ILE A 235 -9.08 -17.26 7.20
N ASP A 236 -9.53 -18.51 7.31
CA ASP A 236 -10.54 -19.09 6.42
C ASP A 236 -11.90 -18.37 6.58
N LEU A 237 -12.29 -18.04 7.81
CA LEU A 237 -13.49 -17.28 8.10
C LEU A 237 -13.44 -15.88 7.48
N ALA A 238 -12.33 -15.16 7.67
CA ALA A 238 -12.15 -13.83 7.09
C ALA A 238 -12.18 -13.88 5.55
N ASN A 239 -11.49 -14.84 4.93
CA ASN A 239 -11.53 -15.06 3.48
C ASN A 239 -12.93 -15.36 2.96
N LYS A 240 -13.70 -16.15 3.72
CA LYS A 240 -15.10 -16.49 3.38
C LYS A 240 -16.00 -15.26 3.46
N ILE A 241 -15.90 -14.47 4.55
CA ILE A 241 -16.73 -13.27 4.74
C ILE A 241 -16.39 -12.22 3.68
N LEU A 242 -15.11 -11.99 3.41
CA LEU A 242 -14.65 -11.03 2.41
C LEU A 242 -14.77 -11.56 0.97
N GLU A 243 -15.24 -12.79 0.78
CA GLU A 243 -15.46 -13.43 -0.54
C GLU A 243 -14.20 -13.34 -1.44
N THR A 244 -13.01 -13.51 -0.87
CA THR A 244 -11.73 -13.29 -1.59
C THR A 244 -11.61 -14.12 -2.87
N LYS A 245 -12.22 -15.31 -2.91
CA LYS A 245 -12.24 -16.20 -4.09
C LYS A 245 -13.08 -15.67 -5.27
N SER A 246 -13.99 -14.72 -5.02
CA SER A 246 -14.82 -14.12 -6.07
C SER A 246 -14.08 -13.07 -6.90
N TYR A 247 -12.87 -12.69 -6.46
CA TYR A 247 -12.01 -11.69 -7.09
C TYR A 247 -10.73 -12.30 -7.71
N LEU A 248 -10.70 -13.62 -7.94
CA LEU A 248 -9.56 -14.36 -8.52
C LEU A 248 -9.71 -14.54 -10.02
#